data_44c826bebb8a1cad58f081c800105b90
#
_entry.id   44c826bebb8a1cad58f081c800105b90
#
_cell.length_a   1.000
_cell.length_b   1.000
_cell.length_c   1.000
_cell.angle_alpha   90.00
_cell.angle_beta   90.00
_cell.angle_gamma   90.00
#
_symmetry.space_group_name_H-M   'P 1'
#
loop_
_entity.id
_entity.type
_entity.pdbx_description
1 polymer ?
#
loop_
_entity_poly.entity_id
_entity_poly.type
_entity_poly.pdbx_seq_one_letter_code
_entity_poly.pdbx_strand_id
1 'polypeptide(L)'
;AGLAGAAFLIRDGGVSGDRITILEELEIPGGALDGLDVPEKGFVIRGGREMEEHFECLWDLYRSIPSLEIEDASVLDEFYRLNKDDPNFSLQRTTQNQGQDVPDKALLTLNDKAQKDLLSVFLATREEMENKRINEVFGEDFLKSNFWLYWRTMFAFEEWHSALEMKLYLHRFIHHIGSLADFSSLKFNRYNQYESMVLPLVKWLTDHGVTFRYGVEVTDVDFDIQPGRKQATRIHWKERGVEGGVDLGPDDLVFITIGSLTENS
;
A
#
# COMPACT_ATOMS: atom_id res chain seq x y z
N ALA A 1 8.16 1.03 1.94
CA ALA A 1 8.30 1.86 3.15
C ALA A 1 9.73 2.40 3.29
N GLY A 2 10.78 1.56 3.22
CA GLY A 2 12.18 1.99 3.39
C GLY A 2 12.62 3.08 2.43
N LEU A 3 12.32 2.95 1.14
CA LEU A 3 12.63 3.98 0.12
C LEU A 3 11.98 5.34 0.45
N ALA A 4 10.70 5.32 0.83
CA ALA A 4 9.99 6.54 1.21
C ALA A 4 10.58 7.15 2.50
N GLY A 5 10.91 6.31 3.50
CA GLY A 5 11.59 6.76 4.72
C GLY A 5 12.92 7.46 4.42
N ALA A 6 13.74 6.89 3.56
CA ALA A 6 15.00 7.50 3.13
C ALA A 6 14.77 8.86 2.43
N ALA A 7 13.75 8.95 1.57
CA ALA A 7 13.45 10.21 0.89
C ALA A 7 12.96 11.29 1.86
N PHE A 8 12.11 10.97 2.83
CA PHE A 8 11.69 11.91 3.87
C PHE A 8 12.85 12.34 4.77
N LEU A 9 13.78 11.43 5.11
CA LEU A 9 14.99 11.80 5.86
C LEU A 9 15.83 12.82 5.13
N ILE A 10 15.99 12.69 3.82
CA ILE A 10 16.74 13.65 3.00
C ILE A 10 15.95 14.96 2.86
N ARG A 11 14.71 14.89 2.36
CA ARG A 11 13.91 16.05 1.98
C ARG A 11 13.50 16.89 3.18
N ASP A 12 13.02 16.25 4.23
CA ASP A 12 12.39 16.91 5.38
C ASP A 12 13.28 16.89 6.63
N GLY A 13 14.05 15.80 6.80
CA GLY A 13 14.97 15.64 7.94
C GLY A 13 16.34 16.29 7.74
N GLY A 14 16.69 16.71 6.52
CA GLY A 14 17.99 17.30 6.22
C GLY A 14 19.17 16.33 6.38
N VAL A 15 18.91 15.03 6.36
CA VAL A 15 19.97 14.01 6.42
C VAL A 15 20.64 13.89 5.06
N SER A 16 21.96 13.93 5.03
CA SER A 16 22.70 13.72 3.78
C SER A 16 22.55 12.28 3.30
N GLY A 17 22.27 12.07 2.00
CA GLY A 17 22.00 10.75 1.45
C GLY A 17 23.18 9.78 1.55
N ASP A 18 24.43 10.28 1.52
CA ASP A 18 25.65 9.49 1.73
C ASP A 18 25.74 8.85 3.13
N ARG A 19 24.90 9.30 4.08
CA ARG A 19 24.74 8.71 5.40
C ARG A 19 23.61 7.67 5.48
N ILE A 20 22.93 7.40 4.38
CA ILE A 20 21.80 6.47 4.33
C ILE A 20 22.22 5.22 3.54
N THR A 21 22.06 4.07 4.15
CA THR A 21 22.24 2.77 3.49
C THR A 21 20.95 1.99 3.55
N ILE A 22 20.52 1.47 2.40
CA ILE A 22 19.36 0.58 2.27
C ILE A 22 19.88 -0.84 2.01
N LEU A 23 19.51 -1.77 2.88
CA LEU A 23 19.78 -3.20 2.73
C LEU A 23 18.53 -3.87 2.15
N GLU A 24 18.70 -4.61 1.08
CA GLU A 24 17.63 -5.32 0.39
C GLU A 24 18.07 -6.76 0.10
N GLU A 25 17.24 -7.71 0.47
CA GLU A 25 17.51 -9.14 0.26
C GLU A 25 17.51 -9.50 -1.23
N LEU A 26 16.59 -8.93 -1.99
CA LEU A 26 16.47 -9.18 -3.42
C LEU A 26 17.48 -8.36 -4.23
N GLU A 27 17.65 -8.73 -5.49
CA GLU A 27 18.50 -7.96 -6.45
C GLU A 27 17.77 -6.73 -7.02
N ILE A 28 16.48 -6.55 -6.67
CA ILE A 28 15.67 -5.40 -7.06
C ILE A 28 14.95 -4.82 -5.84
N PRO A 29 14.82 -3.49 -5.73
CA PRO A 29 14.10 -2.86 -4.63
C PRO A 29 12.60 -2.83 -4.90
N GLY A 30 11.82 -2.53 -3.85
CA GLY A 30 10.39 -2.26 -4.00
C GLY A 30 9.51 -3.16 -3.15
N GLY A 31 10.02 -4.30 -2.67
CA GLY A 31 9.25 -5.26 -1.88
C GLY A 31 8.03 -5.73 -2.66
N ALA A 32 6.83 -5.62 -2.09
CA ALA A 32 5.58 -6.03 -2.75
C ALA A 32 5.22 -5.22 -4.03
N LEU A 33 5.92 -4.13 -4.31
CA LEU A 33 5.76 -3.33 -5.54
C LEU A 33 6.83 -3.64 -6.59
N ASP A 34 7.61 -4.70 -6.41
CA ASP A 34 8.58 -5.14 -7.39
C ASP A 34 7.91 -5.59 -8.69
N GLY A 35 8.68 -5.59 -9.75
CA GLY A 35 8.25 -6.07 -11.06
C GLY A 35 9.45 -6.54 -11.87
N LEU A 36 9.25 -7.53 -12.71
CA LEU A 36 10.27 -8.09 -13.58
C LEU A 36 9.84 -7.97 -15.04
N ASP A 37 10.76 -7.56 -15.87
CA ASP A 37 10.67 -7.76 -17.31
C ASP A 37 11.35 -9.11 -17.65
N VAL A 38 10.53 -10.07 -18.03
CA VAL A 38 11.00 -11.40 -18.44
C VAL A 38 10.81 -11.50 -19.95
N PRO A 39 11.89 -11.46 -20.76
CA PRO A 39 11.82 -11.34 -22.22
C PRO A 39 10.88 -12.35 -22.90
N GLU A 40 10.78 -13.56 -22.36
CA GLU A 40 9.95 -14.63 -22.93
C GLU A 40 8.50 -14.66 -22.38
N LYS A 41 8.21 -13.94 -21.29
CA LYS A 41 6.93 -13.96 -20.58
C LYS A 41 6.27 -12.59 -20.49
N GLY A 42 7.01 -11.52 -20.77
CA GLY A 42 6.59 -10.14 -20.58
C GLY A 42 6.76 -9.67 -19.12
N PHE A 43 6.03 -8.65 -18.76
CA PHE A 43 6.10 -8.07 -17.40
C PHE A 43 5.40 -8.96 -16.39
N VAL A 44 6.07 -9.23 -15.28
CA VAL A 44 5.55 -10.00 -14.15
C VAL A 44 5.48 -9.11 -12.93
N ILE A 45 4.30 -9.03 -12.29
CA ILE A 45 4.05 -8.28 -11.07
C ILE A 45 3.30 -9.17 -10.07
N ARG A 46 3.42 -8.87 -8.77
CA ARG A 46 2.78 -9.65 -7.70
C ARG A 46 1.27 -9.45 -7.58
N GLY A 47 0.67 -8.61 -8.39
CA GLY A 47 -0.77 -8.36 -8.45
C GLY A 47 -1.10 -6.97 -8.94
N GLY A 48 -2.37 -6.75 -9.29
CA GLY A 48 -2.89 -5.43 -9.62
C GLY A 48 -2.81 -4.50 -8.42
N ARG A 49 -2.47 -3.24 -8.68
CA ARG A 49 -2.42 -2.17 -7.69
C ARG A 49 -3.12 -0.95 -8.25
N GLU A 50 -4.28 -0.70 -7.73
CA GLU A 50 -5.00 0.53 -8.04
C GLU A 50 -4.46 1.68 -7.18
N MET A 51 -4.62 2.88 -7.70
CA MET A 51 -4.24 4.12 -7.06
C MET A 51 -5.49 4.96 -6.79
N GLU A 52 -5.35 5.98 -5.96
CA GLU A 52 -6.41 6.96 -5.72
C GLU A 52 -5.82 8.35 -5.40
N GLU A 53 -6.65 9.38 -5.50
CA GLU A 53 -6.20 10.76 -5.32
C GLU A 53 -5.92 11.13 -3.84
N HIS A 54 -6.49 10.38 -2.89
CA HIS A 54 -6.38 10.65 -1.45
C HIS A 54 -5.29 9.86 -0.72
N PHE A 55 -4.28 9.38 -1.42
CA PHE A 55 -3.04 8.90 -0.82
C PHE A 55 -2.11 10.06 -0.46
N GLU A 56 -2.54 10.91 0.48
CA GLU A 56 -1.95 12.24 0.75
C GLU A 56 -0.44 12.19 1.00
N CYS A 57 0.02 11.31 1.89
CA CYS A 57 1.45 11.17 2.18
C CYS A 57 2.25 10.64 0.98
N LEU A 58 1.64 9.79 0.16
CA LEU A 58 2.25 9.26 -1.04
C LEU A 58 2.44 10.37 -2.07
N TRP A 59 1.39 11.13 -2.34
CA TRP A 59 1.41 12.22 -3.32
C TRP A 59 2.25 13.41 -2.86
N ASP A 60 2.32 13.66 -1.55
CA ASP A 60 3.26 14.63 -1.01
C ASP A 60 4.72 14.24 -1.31
N LEU A 61 5.08 12.95 -1.17
CA LEU A 61 6.39 12.46 -1.56
C LEU A 61 6.62 12.63 -3.07
N TYR A 62 5.72 12.09 -3.88
CA TYR A 62 5.88 12.02 -5.34
C TYR A 62 5.75 13.36 -6.07
N ARG A 63 5.31 14.41 -5.41
CA ARG A 63 5.42 15.79 -5.87
C ARG A 63 6.87 16.25 -6.06
N SER A 64 7.77 15.71 -5.25
CA SER A 64 9.19 16.05 -5.27
C SER A 64 10.08 15.04 -6.04
N ILE A 65 9.51 13.96 -6.52
CA ILE A 65 10.23 12.94 -7.28
C ILE A 65 10.02 13.19 -8.78
N PRO A 66 11.08 13.46 -9.56
CA PRO A 66 10.96 13.66 -11.01
C PRO A 66 10.39 12.44 -11.73
N SER A 67 9.53 12.67 -12.70
CA SER A 67 9.08 11.65 -13.65
C SER A 67 10.28 11.16 -14.50
N LEU A 68 10.30 9.88 -14.82
CA LEU A 68 11.26 9.32 -15.78
C LEU A 68 10.77 9.43 -17.24
N GLU A 69 9.48 9.75 -17.43
CA GLU A 69 8.79 9.76 -18.72
C GLU A 69 8.57 11.17 -19.26
N ILE A 70 8.38 12.14 -18.38
CA ILE A 70 8.00 13.50 -18.75
C ILE A 70 9.01 14.49 -18.18
N GLU A 71 9.71 15.18 -19.08
CA GLU A 71 10.67 16.23 -18.72
C GLU A 71 9.97 17.35 -17.94
N ASP A 72 10.64 17.91 -16.95
CA ASP A 72 10.15 18.98 -16.07
C ASP A 72 8.82 18.66 -15.33
N ALA A 73 8.51 17.39 -15.14
CA ALA A 73 7.33 16.95 -14.37
C ALA A 73 7.74 16.03 -13.22
N SER A 74 6.93 16.04 -12.18
CA SER A 74 7.00 15.05 -11.10
C SER A 74 6.20 13.78 -11.45
N VAL A 75 6.42 12.71 -10.70
CA VAL A 75 5.58 11.50 -10.80
C VAL A 75 4.12 11.83 -10.48
N LEU A 76 3.84 12.77 -9.58
CA LEU A 76 2.48 13.24 -9.30
C LEU A 76 1.86 13.95 -10.51
N ASP A 77 2.63 14.80 -11.21
CA ASP A 77 2.16 15.49 -12.41
C ASP A 77 1.84 14.50 -13.52
N GLU A 78 2.68 13.48 -13.70
CA GLU A 78 2.46 12.39 -14.65
C GLU A 78 1.15 11.65 -14.34
N PHE A 79 0.96 11.28 -13.07
CA PHE A 79 -0.25 10.61 -12.60
C PHE A 79 -1.53 11.43 -12.88
N TYR A 80 -1.52 12.73 -12.56
CA TYR A 80 -2.68 13.59 -12.80
C TYR A 80 -2.96 13.80 -14.28
N ARG A 81 -1.93 13.99 -15.11
CA ARG A 81 -2.10 14.16 -16.56
C ARG A 81 -2.72 12.91 -17.18
N LEU A 82 -2.20 11.73 -16.85
CA LEU A 82 -2.72 10.45 -17.35
C LEU A 82 -4.21 10.29 -17.00
N ASN A 83 -4.55 10.40 -15.72
CA ASN A 83 -5.92 10.15 -15.24
C ASN A 83 -6.93 11.25 -15.64
N LYS A 84 -6.45 12.42 -16.03
CA LYS A 84 -7.29 13.47 -16.65
C LYS A 84 -7.58 13.17 -18.11
N ASP A 85 -6.58 12.70 -18.84
CA ASP A 85 -6.67 12.45 -20.29
C ASP A 85 -7.36 11.11 -20.59
N ASP A 86 -7.21 10.13 -19.70
CA ASP A 86 -7.83 8.80 -19.77
C ASP A 86 -8.49 8.42 -18.43
N PRO A 87 -9.65 9.00 -18.09
CA PRO A 87 -10.35 8.70 -16.85
C PRO A 87 -10.78 7.25 -16.76
N ASN A 88 -10.52 6.62 -15.62
CA ASN A 88 -10.98 5.25 -15.40
C ASN A 88 -12.50 5.17 -15.32
N PHE A 89 -13.06 4.27 -16.08
CA PHE A 89 -14.47 3.91 -16.03
C PHE A 89 -14.66 2.48 -16.50
N SER A 90 -15.29 1.64 -15.66
CA SER A 90 -15.57 0.26 -15.98
C SER A 90 -16.93 -0.17 -15.45
N LEU A 91 -17.86 -0.49 -16.36
CA LEU A 91 -19.14 -1.08 -15.95
C LEU A 91 -18.89 -2.45 -15.31
N GLN A 92 -19.14 -2.51 -14.03
CA GLN A 92 -18.95 -3.75 -13.27
C GLN A 92 -20.05 -4.75 -13.57
N ARG A 93 -19.67 -5.98 -13.82
CA ARG A 93 -20.57 -7.12 -13.84
C ARG A 93 -20.37 -7.94 -12.58
N THR A 94 -21.29 -7.84 -11.64
CA THR A 94 -21.30 -8.68 -10.45
C THR A 94 -22.03 -9.98 -10.71
N THR A 95 -21.48 -11.05 -10.20
CA THR A 95 -22.07 -12.39 -10.31
C THR A 95 -22.16 -13.05 -8.93
N GLN A 96 -23.16 -13.89 -8.75
CA GLN A 96 -23.33 -14.75 -7.59
C GLN A 96 -23.73 -16.18 -8.04
N ASN A 97 -23.78 -17.11 -7.12
CA ASN A 97 -24.23 -18.48 -7.39
C ASN A 97 -23.58 -19.09 -8.65
N GLN A 98 -22.23 -19.07 -8.71
CA GLN A 98 -21.44 -19.63 -9.80
C GLN A 98 -21.66 -18.95 -11.17
N GLY A 99 -21.75 -17.65 -11.18
CA GLY A 99 -21.75 -16.86 -12.42
C GLY A 99 -23.12 -16.33 -12.84
N GLN A 100 -24.15 -16.47 -12.03
CA GLN A 100 -25.42 -15.81 -12.28
C GLN A 100 -25.30 -14.30 -12.06
N ASP A 101 -25.80 -13.53 -13.02
CA ASP A 101 -25.82 -12.08 -12.92
C ASP A 101 -26.68 -11.61 -11.74
N VAL A 102 -26.18 -10.62 -10.98
CA VAL A 102 -26.95 -9.94 -9.94
C VAL A 102 -27.90 -8.94 -10.61
N PRO A 103 -29.21 -8.96 -10.29
CA PRO A 103 -30.15 -7.91 -10.75
C PRO A 103 -29.72 -6.53 -10.24
N ASP A 104 -30.08 -5.49 -10.95
CA ASP A 104 -29.84 -4.08 -10.56
C ASP A 104 -28.36 -3.72 -10.29
N LYS A 105 -27.50 -4.09 -11.19
CA LYS A 105 -26.04 -4.09 -11.12
C LYS A 105 -25.39 -2.76 -10.72
N ALA A 106 -26.05 -1.64 -10.94
CA ALA A 106 -25.48 -0.30 -10.71
C ALA A 106 -26.00 0.38 -9.42
N LEU A 107 -26.92 -0.24 -8.70
CA LEU A 107 -27.53 0.38 -7.53
C LEU A 107 -26.95 -0.24 -6.25
N LEU A 108 -26.28 0.61 -5.48
CA LEU A 108 -25.87 0.30 -4.10
C LEU A 108 -27.10 0.38 -3.20
N THR A 109 -27.96 -0.62 -3.27
CA THR A 109 -29.18 -0.66 -2.48
C THR A 109 -28.92 -1.16 -1.08
N LEU A 110 -29.27 -0.34 -0.09
CA LEU A 110 -29.35 -0.69 1.32
C LEU A 110 -30.75 -0.37 1.80
N ASN A 111 -31.43 -1.33 2.41
CA ASN A 111 -32.68 -1.05 3.09
C ASN A 111 -32.43 -0.27 4.40
N ASP A 112 -33.47 0.25 5.03
CA ASP A 112 -33.36 1.12 6.21
C ASP A 112 -32.61 0.44 7.38
N LYS A 113 -32.71 -0.88 7.51
CA LYS A 113 -32.04 -1.64 8.57
C LYS A 113 -30.55 -1.73 8.27
N ALA A 114 -30.18 -2.11 7.06
CA ALA A 114 -28.79 -2.19 6.63
C ALA A 114 -28.09 -0.82 6.67
N GLN A 115 -28.80 0.27 6.34
CA GLN A 115 -28.27 1.63 6.50
C GLN A 115 -27.99 1.97 7.97
N LYS A 116 -28.88 1.58 8.89
CA LYS A 116 -28.68 1.78 10.34
C LYS A 116 -27.50 0.97 10.85
N ASP A 117 -27.37 -0.28 10.44
CA ASP A 117 -26.23 -1.13 10.81
C ASP A 117 -24.91 -0.50 10.34
N LEU A 118 -24.85 -0.04 9.08
CA LEU A 118 -23.68 0.64 8.51
C LEU A 118 -23.33 1.91 9.29
N LEU A 119 -24.31 2.76 9.57
CA LEU A 119 -24.11 3.99 10.34
C LEU A 119 -23.67 3.69 11.78
N SER A 120 -24.22 2.66 12.40
CA SER A 120 -23.85 2.22 13.75
C SER A 120 -22.37 1.82 13.81
N VAL A 121 -21.90 1.01 12.86
CA VAL A 121 -20.48 0.62 12.76
C VAL A 121 -19.60 1.82 12.47
N PHE A 122 -20.02 2.70 11.57
CA PHE A 122 -19.26 3.92 11.22
C PHE A 122 -19.05 4.83 12.43
N LEU A 123 -20.06 5.02 13.28
CA LEU A 123 -20.02 5.89 14.45
C LEU A 123 -19.46 5.22 15.72
N ALA A 124 -19.42 3.90 15.78
CA ALA A 124 -18.93 3.16 16.95
C ALA A 124 -17.49 3.56 17.32
N THR A 125 -17.10 3.35 18.55
CA THR A 125 -15.69 3.52 18.97
C THR A 125 -14.83 2.33 18.50
N ARG A 126 -13.52 2.45 18.61
CA ARG A 126 -12.61 1.33 18.29
C ARG A 126 -12.80 0.19 19.27
N GLU A 127 -12.93 0.49 20.55
CA GLU A 127 -13.10 -0.45 21.65
C GLU A 127 -14.37 -1.28 21.48
N GLU A 128 -15.45 -0.67 20.97
CA GLU A 128 -16.71 -1.39 20.68
C GLU A 128 -16.58 -2.40 19.54
N MET A 129 -15.60 -2.22 18.64
CA MET A 129 -15.40 -3.07 17.46
C MET A 129 -14.22 -4.05 17.59
N GLU A 130 -13.30 -3.83 18.54
CA GLU A 130 -11.98 -4.46 18.62
C GLU A 130 -12.01 -6.00 18.59
N ASN A 131 -12.99 -6.62 19.23
CA ASN A 131 -13.07 -8.07 19.32
C ASN A 131 -14.30 -8.66 18.61
N LYS A 132 -14.86 -7.91 17.66
CA LYS A 132 -16.05 -8.36 16.91
C LYS A 132 -15.69 -8.71 15.48
N ARG A 133 -16.49 -9.62 14.92
CA ARG A 133 -16.49 -9.97 13.51
C ARG A 133 -17.54 -9.16 12.75
N ILE A 134 -17.41 -9.06 11.45
CA ILE A 134 -18.36 -8.38 10.57
C ILE A 134 -19.77 -8.96 10.73
N ASN A 135 -19.92 -10.28 10.73
CA ASN A 135 -21.22 -10.95 10.90
C ASN A 135 -21.82 -10.87 12.31
N GLU A 136 -21.10 -10.32 13.27
CA GLU A 136 -21.61 -10.04 14.62
C GLU A 136 -22.18 -8.62 14.78
N VAL A 137 -21.84 -7.72 13.85
CA VAL A 137 -22.26 -6.30 13.87
C VAL A 137 -23.18 -5.93 12.73
N PHE A 138 -23.19 -6.69 11.64
CA PHE A 138 -24.10 -6.52 10.51
C PHE A 138 -25.12 -7.66 10.43
N GLY A 139 -26.38 -7.31 10.23
CA GLY A 139 -27.43 -8.28 10.01
C GLY A 139 -27.47 -8.82 8.56
N GLU A 140 -28.32 -9.84 8.36
CA GLU A 140 -28.51 -10.46 7.03
C GLU A 140 -28.91 -9.48 5.93
N ASP A 141 -29.68 -8.45 6.27
CA ASP A 141 -30.10 -7.41 5.32
C ASP A 141 -28.90 -6.68 4.69
N PHE A 142 -27.86 -6.42 5.50
CA PHE A 142 -26.61 -5.84 5.01
C PHE A 142 -25.78 -6.87 4.24
N LEU A 143 -25.57 -8.06 4.81
CA LEU A 143 -24.71 -9.10 4.23
C LEU A 143 -25.24 -9.67 2.89
N LYS A 144 -26.54 -9.51 2.62
CA LYS A 144 -27.16 -9.88 1.35
C LYS A 144 -27.31 -8.71 0.37
N SER A 145 -26.85 -7.52 0.73
CA SER A 145 -26.97 -6.32 -0.10
C SER A 145 -25.94 -6.27 -1.23
N ASN A 146 -26.25 -5.54 -2.30
CA ASN A 146 -25.30 -5.27 -3.36
C ASN A 146 -24.13 -4.41 -2.84
N PHE A 147 -24.34 -3.52 -1.87
CA PHE A 147 -23.27 -2.78 -1.24
C PHE A 147 -22.20 -3.71 -0.66
N TRP A 148 -22.63 -4.71 0.15
CA TRP A 148 -21.69 -5.69 0.73
C TRP A 148 -20.98 -6.50 -0.34
N LEU A 149 -21.69 -6.90 -1.39
CA LEU A 149 -21.09 -7.65 -2.50
C LEU A 149 -19.96 -6.86 -3.19
N TYR A 150 -20.19 -5.58 -3.50
CA TYR A 150 -19.16 -4.71 -4.08
C TYR A 150 -18.02 -4.45 -3.10
N TRP A 151 -18.35 -4.10 -1.84
CA TRP A 151 -17.38 -3.77 -0.82
C TRP A 151 -16.44 -4.94 -0.52
N ARG A 152 -17.00 -6.12 -0.28
CA ARG A 152 -16.20 -7.31 0.00
C ARG A 152 -15.32 -7.72 -1.18
N THR A 153 -15.79 -7.53 -2.41
CA THR A 153 -15.04 -7.85 -3.61
C THR A 153 -13.88 -6.88 -3.81
N MET A 154 -14.11 -5.59 -3.64
CA MET A 154 -13.09 -4.56 -3.82
C MET A 154 -11.98 -4.64 -2.76
N PHE A 155 -12.37 -4.84 -1.51
CA PHE A 155 -11.43 -4.80 -0.37
C PHE A 155 -11.10 -6.18 0.21
N ALA A 156 -11.51 -7.26 -0.45
CA ALA A 156 -11.25 -8.65 -0.05
C ALA A 156 -11.72 -8.98 1.38
N PHE A 157 -12.89 -8.47 1.79
CA PHE A 157 -13.48 -8.80 3.07
C PHE A 157 -14.28 -10.11 3.02
N GLU A 158 -14.26 -10.82 4.15
CA GLU A 158 -15.14 -11.94 4.46
C GLU A 158 -15.92 -11.64 5.76
N GLU A 159 -17.07 -12.28 5.92
CA GLU A 159 -17.98 -12.02 7.06
C GLU A 159 -17.35 -12.30 8.42
N TRP A 160 -16.35 -13.16 8.48
CA TRP A 160 -15.61 -13.51 9.69
C TRP A 160 -14.41 -12.60 9.98
N HIS A 161 -14.11 -11.64 9.11
CA HIS A 161 -13.04 -10.67 9.33
C HIS A 161 -13.40 -9.67 10.44
N SER A 162 -12.40 -8.90 10.87
CA SER A 162 -12.54 -7.92 11.95
C SER A 162 -13.52 -6.80 11.61
N ALA A 163 -14.49 -6.56 12.50
CA ALA A 163 -15.40 -5.42 12.39
C ALA A 163 -14.66 -4.08 12.56
N LEU A 164 -13.60 -4.04 13.37
CA LEU A 164 -12.74 -2.85 13.50
C LEU A 164 -12.05 -2.53 12.19
N GLU A 165 -11.50 -3.51 11.51
CA GLU A 165 -10.85 -3.31 10.22
C GLU A 165 -11.86 -2.80 9.19
N MET A 166 -13.02 -3.43 9.08
CA MET A 166 -14.12 -2.95 8.23
C MET A 166 -14.48 -1.49 8.53
N LYS A 167 -14.60 -1.10 9.81
CA LYS A 167 -14.85 0.28 10.21
C LYS A 167 -13.75 1.22 9.74
N LEU A 168 -12.49 0.86 9.91
CA LEU A 168 -11.35 1.69 9.48
C LEU A 168 -11.34 1.87 7.96
N TYR A 169 -11.68 0.84 7.20
CA TYR A 169 -11.84 0.92 5.75
C TYR A 169 -13.02 1.81 5.34
N LEU A 170 -14.16 1.72 6.03
CA LEU A 170 -15.30 2.62 5.79
C LEU A 170 -14.91 4.09 6.01
N HIS A 171 -14.16 4.40 7.06
CA HIS A 171 -13.65 5.76 7.31
C HIS A 171 -12.67 6.20 6.23
N ARG A 172 -11.76 5.31 5.81
CA ARG A 172 -10.71 5.62 4.85
C ARG A 172 -11.26 5.81 3.42
N PHE A 173 -12.23 4.99 3.04
CA PHE A 173 -12.73 4.92 1.66
C PHE A 173 -14.17 5.38 1.49
N ILE A 174 -14.70 6.20 2.41
CA ILE A 174 -16.08 6.68 2.33
C ILE A 174 -16.37 7.45 1.03
N HIS A 175 -15.38 8.15 0.53
CA HIS A 175 -15.49 8.91 -0.73
C HIS A 175 -15.57 8.03 -1.97
N HIS A 176 -15.20 6.74 -1.89
CA HIS A 176 -15.33 5.78 -2.98
C HIS A 176 -16.69 5.09 -3.06
N ILE A 177 -17.53 5.24 -2.04
CA ILE A 177 -18.83 4.52 -1.98
C ILE A 177 -19.66 4.78 -3.26
N GLY A 178 -19.70 6.02 -3.74
CA GLY A 178 -20.47 6.39 -4.94
C GLY A 178 -19.93 5.80 -6.25
N SER A 179 -18.70 5.33 -6.27
CA SER A 179 -18.01 4.81 -7.46
C SER A 179 -17.71 3.31 -7.40
N LEU A 180 -18.27 2.61 -6.41
CA LEU A 180 -18.06 1.15 -6.28
C LEU A 180 -18.58 0.37 -7.49
N ALA A 181 -19.61 0.88 -8.16
CA ALA A 181 -20.23 0.18 -9.28
C ALA A 181 -19.50 0.37 -10.62
N ASP A 182 -18.71 1.43 -10.78
CA ASP A 182 -18.06 1.79 -12.05
C ASP A 182 -16.54 2.02 -11.93
N PHE A 183 -15.98 1.92 -10.72
CA PHE A 183 -14.57 2.12 -10.39
C PHE A 183 -13.99 3.49 -10.79
N SER A 184 -14.81 4.50 -11.01
CA SER A 184 -14.38 5.83 -11.50
C SER A 184 -13.43 6.55 -10.51
N SER A 185 -13.50 6.23 -9.21
CA SER A 185 -12.58 6.77 -8.21
C SER A 185 -11.21 6.10 -8.22
N LEU A 186 -11.08 4.90 -8.77
CA LEU A 186 -9.80 4.23 -8.89
C LEU A 186 -9.00 4.83 -10.03
N LYS A 187 -7.70 4.96 -9.81
CA LYS A 187 -6.76 5.56 -10.74
C LYS A 187 -5.65 4.56 -11.05
N PHE A 188 -4.95 4.81 -12.12
CA PHE A 188 -3.86 3.96 -12.57
C PHE A 188 -2.61 4.77 -12.87
N ASN A 189 -1.46 4.15 -12.73
CA ASN A 189 -0.20 4.65 -13.28
C ASN A 189 -0.10 4.23 -14.75
N ARG A 190 0.80 4.86 -15.49
CA ARG A 190 1.06 4.52 -16.90
C ARG A 190 1.53 3.07 -17.07
N TYR A 191 2.40 2.65 -16.17
CA TYR A 191 2.93 1.28 -16.10
C TYR A 191 2.57 0.68 -14.75
N ASN A 192 3.12 -0.48 -14.42
CA ASN A 192 3.01 -1.03 -13.06
C ASN A 192 3.74 -0.10 -12.05
N GLN A 193 3.53 -0.34 -10.76
CA GLN A 193 4.10 0.53 -9.72
C GLN A 193 5.62 0.46 -9.64
N TYR A 194 6.23 -0.63 -10.13
CA TYR A 194 7.69 -0.71 -10.14
C TYR A 194 8.29 0.37 -11.06
N GLU A 195 7.87 0.38 -12.33
CA GLU A 195 8.35 1.37 -13.29
C GLU A 195 7.87 2.80 -12.98
N SER A 196 6.60 2.94 -12.59
CA SER A 196 6.02 4.28 -12.42
C SER A 196 6.37 4.96 -11.10
N MET A 197 6.74 4.19 -10.06
CA MET A 197 6.92 4.73 -8.72
C MET A 197 8.25 4.31 -8.07
N VAL A 198 8.59 3.01 -8.11
CA VAL A 198 9.80 2.52 -7.43
C VAL A 198 11.04 3.03 -8.13
N LEU A 199 11.14 2.85 -9.44
CA LEU A 199 12.32 3.27 -10.20
C LEU A 199 12.61 4.79 -10.13
N PRO A 200 11.61 5.70 -10.29
CA PRO A 200 11.86 7.13 -10.11
C PRO A 200 12.40 7.46 -8.72
N LEU A 201 11.84 6.82 -7.68
CA LEU A 201 12.28 7.03 -6.30
C LEU A 201 13.69 6.50 -6.04
N VAL A 202 14.02 5.32 -6.56
CA VAL A 202 15.37 4.73 -6.48
C VAL A 202 16.38 5.63 -7.19
N LYS A 203 16.05 6.11 -8.39
CA LYS A 203 16.91 7.04 -9.12
C LYS A 203 17.14 8.31 -8.30
N TRP A 204 16.09 8.92 -7.79
CA TRP A 204 16.20 10.14 -6.98
C TRP A 204 17.08 9.92 -5.74
N LEU A 205 16.89 8.80 -5.01
CA LEU A 205 17.72 8.45 -3.86
C LEU A 205 19.19 8.24 -4.24
N THR A 206 19.44 7.57 -5.35
CA THR A 206 20.80 7.35 -5.86
C THR A 206 21.48 8.68 -6.24
N ASP A 207 20.76 9.57 -6.90
CA ASP A 207 21.25 10.91 -7.27
C ASP A 207 21.58 11.77 -6.04
N HIS A 208 20.93 11.48 -4.89
CA HIS A 208 21.20 12.12 -3.59
C HIS A 208 22.29 11.40 -2.77
N GLY A 209 22.92 10.36 -3.30
CA GLY A 209 24.05 9.67 -2.66
C GLY A 209 23.69 8.51 -1.75
N VAL A 210 22.42 8.06 -1.72
CA VAL A 210 22.01 6.88 -0.93
C VAL A 210 22.69 5.62 -1.44
N THR A 211 23.24 4.83 -0.52
CA THR A 211 23.88 3.56 -0.85
C THR A 211 22.83 2.43 -0.78
N PHE A 212 22.74 1.69 -1.89
CA PHE A 212 21.95 0.47 -1.96
C PHE A 212 22.85 -0.76 -1.90
N ARG A 213 22.50 -1.73 -1.07
CA ARG A 213 23.16 -3.05 -1.02
C ARG A 213 22.10 -4.12 -1.24
N TYR A 214 22.19 -4.78 -2.37
CA TYR A 214 21.31 -5.87 -2.79
C TYR A 214 21.89 -7.24 -2.46
N GLY A 215 21.04 -8.27 -2.38
CA GLY A 215 21.43 -9.62 -2.00
C GLY A 215 21.88 -9.71 -0.52
N VAL A 216 21.36 -8.82 0.33
CA VAL A 216 21.69 -8.71 1.74
C VAL A 216 20.46 -9.04 2.59
N GLU A 217 20.38 -10.27 3.05
CA GLU A 217 19.37 -10.75 3.99
C GLU A 217 19.72 -10.28 5.41
N VAL A 218 18.98 -9.33 5.97
CA VAL A 218 19.10 -8.94 7.39
C VAL A 218 18.50 -10.05 8.24
N THR A 219 19.33 -10.72 9.03
CA THR A 219 18.92 -11.89 9.81
C THR A 219 18.54 -11.55 11.25
N ASP A 220 19.11 -10.49 11.83
CA ASP A 220 18.80 -10.05 13.18
C ASP A 220 19.23 -8.60 13.44
N VAL A 221 18.69 -8.00 14.48
CA VAL A 221 19.11 -6.70 15.02
C VAL A 221 19.20 -6.79 16.53
N ASP A 222 20.39 -6.54 17.08
CA ASP A 222 20.61 -6.47 18.53
C ASP A 222 20.11 -5.13 19.08
N PHE A 223 19.48 -5.18 20.26
CA PHE A 223 18.98 -4.01 20.97
C PHE A 223 19.50 -3.94 22.40
N ASP A 224 19.92 -2.75 22.83
CA ASP A 224 20.04 -2.39 24.24
C ASP A 224 18.70 -1.77 24.69
N ILE A 225 18.00 -2.49 25.58
CA ILE A 225 16.68 -2.07 26.09
C ILE A 225 16.80 -1.78 27.59
N GLN A 226 16.67 -0.50 27.93
CA GLN A 226 16.66 0.00 29.28
C GLN A 226 15.37 0.79 29.56
N PRO A 227 14.97 0.99 30.83
CA PRO A 227 13.84 1.86 31.13
C PRO A 227 13.98 3.25 30.48
N GLY A 228 13.05 3.57 29.57
CA GLY A 228 13.04 4.84 28.86
C GLY A 228 14.01 4.97 27.67
N ARG A 229 14.78 3.91 27.36
CA ARG A 229 15.72 3.89 26.22
C ARG A 229 15.64 2.58 25.47
N LYS A 230 15.53 2.65 24.15
CA LYS A 230 15.68 1.53 23.21
C LYS A 230 16.66 1.95 22.14
N GLN A 231 17.72 1.19 21.94
CA GLN A 231 18.75 1.48 20.95
C GLN A 231 19.13 0.19 20.22
N ALA A 232 19.13 0.24 18.89
CA ALA A 232 19.75 -0.80 18.09
C ALA A 232 21.28 -0.67 18.23
N THR A 233 21.98 -1.80 18.43
CA THR A 233 23.42 -1.81 18.67
C THR A 233 24.21 -2.53 17.60
N ARG A 234 23.56 -3.44 16.87
CA ARG A 234 24.20 -4.17 15.77
C ARG A 234 23.14 -4.69 14.80
N ILE A 235 23.42 -4.65 13.51
CA ILE A 235 22.67 -5.36 12.46
C ILE A 235 23.48 -6.57 12.02
N HIS A 236 22.84 -7.74 11.93
CA HIS A 236 23.40 -8.96 11.39
C HIS A 236 22.80 -9.24 10.03
N TRP A 237 23.59 -9.73 9.08
CA TRP A 237 23.11 -10.08 7.75
C TRP A 237 23.87 -11.26 7.15
N LYS A 238 23.29 -11.84 6.12
CA LYS A 238 23.98 -12.69 5.14
C LYS A 238 23.99 -11.98 3.79
N GLU A 239 25.16 -11.84 3.21
CA GLU A 239 25.33 -11.32 1.87
C GLU A 239 25.88 -12.44 0.99
N ARG A 240 25.06 -12.91 0.04
CA ARG A 240 25.43 -14.05 -0.84
C ARG A 240 25.93 -15.27 -0.07
N GLY A 241 25.32 -15.56 1.07
CA GLY A 241 25.67 -16.69 1.94
C GLY A 241 26.83 -16.46 2.91
N VAL A 242 27.44 -15.28 2.91
CA VAL A 242 28.51 -14.90 3.85
C VAL A 242 27.91 -14.08 4.98
N GLU A 243 28.13 -14.53 6.22
CA GLU A 243 27.70 -13.80 7.41
C GLU A 243 28.50 -12.51 7.59
N GLY A 244 27.82 -11.46 8.01
CA GLY A 244 28.38 -10.16 8.27
C GLY A 244 27.55 -9.37 9.27
N GLY A 245 27.96 -8.14 9.54
CA GLY A 245 27.22 -7.24 10.42
C GLY A 245 27.88 -5.88 10.52
N VAL A 246 27.17 -4.92 11.11
CA VAL A 246 27.68 -3.60 11.44
C VAL A 246 27.29 -3.22 12.85
N ASP A 247 28.26 -2.73 13.61
CA ASP A 247 28.02 -2.16 14.92
C ASP A 247 27.46 -0.74 14.76
N LEU A 248 26.48 -0.38 15.58
CA LEU A 248 25.77 0.88 15.54
C LEU A 248 26.17 1.76 16.72
N GLY A 249 26.40 3.03 16.44
CA GLY A 249 26.63 4.05 17.45
C GLY A 249 25.33 4.60 18.07
N PRO A 250 25.46 5.45 19.08
CA PRO A 250 24.30 6.01 19.77
C PRO A 250 23.44 6.95 18.91
N ASP A 251 23.99 7.48 17.83
CA ASP A 251 23.35 8.42 16.92
C ASP A 251 22.85 7.75 15.64
N ASP A 252 23.06 6.44 15.50
CA ASP A 252 22.58 5.69 14.34
C ASP A 252 21.09 5.36 14.49
N LEU A 253 20.36 5.48 13.39
CA LEU A 253 18.93 5.17 13.29
C LEU A 253 18.74 3.94 12.40
N VAL A 254 17.92 3.01 12.88
CA VAL A 254 17.53 1.82 12.11
C VAL A 254 16.04 1.82 11.87
N PHE A 255 15.65 1.76 10.61
CA PHE A 255 14.27 1.60 10.17
C PHE A 255 14.07 0.18 9.66
N ILE A 256 13.29 -0.61 10.38
CA ILE A 256 13.02 -2.01 10.04
C ILE A 256 11.71 -2.08 9.29
N THR A 257 11.77 -2.49 8.02
CA THR A 257 10.61 -2.67 7.15
C THR A 257 10.54 -4.13 6.71
N ILE A 258 10.08 -4.97 7.62
CA ILE A 258 10.00 -6.42 7.43
C ILE A 258 8.68 -6.78 6.78
N GLY A 259 8.71 -6.94 5.48
CA GLY A 259 7.68 -7.58 4.73
C GLY A 259 6.28 -6.99 4.78
N SER A 260 5.43 -7.59 4.01
CA SER A 260 4.00 -7.33 3.95
C SER A 260 3.26 -8.67 3.80
N LEU A 261 1.93 -8.65 3.80
CA LEU A 261 1.11 -9.85 3.54
C LEU A 261 1.43 -10.53 2.21
N THR A 262 2.00 -9.80 1.26
CA THR A 262 2.33 -10.31 -0.09
C THR A 262 3.77 -10.81 -0.21
N GLU A 263 4.60 -10.70 0.82
CA GLU A 263 5.99 -11.14 0.79
C GLU A 263 6.10 -12.66 0.68
N ASN A 264 5.18 -13.37 1.31
CA ASN A 264 5.15 -14.84 1.31
C ASN A 264 4.21 -15.44 0.26
N SER A 265 3.76 -14.66 -0.71
CA SER A 265 2.82 -15.12 -1.75
C SER A 265 3.52 -15.47 -3.05
#